data_cd800e7c3ccab953d6ed81b05de049b3
#
_entry.id   cd800e7c3ccab953d6ed81b05de049b3
#
_cell.length_a   1.000
_cell.length_b   1.000
_cell.length_c   1.000
_cell.angle_alpha   90.00
_cell.angle_beta   90.00
_cell.angle_gamma   90.00
#
_symmetry.space_group_name_H-M   'P 1'
#
loop_
_entity.id
_entity.type
_entity.pdbx_description
1 polymer ?
#
loop_
_entity_poly.entity_id
_entity_poly.type
_entity_poly.pdbx_seq_one_letter_code
_entity_poly.pdbx_strand_id
1 'polypeptide(L)'
;MLERFINKTTFESQEDFIKNFKIKVPENFNFGYDVVDAWAEEEPDKIALCWTNDQGEHIDFTFADLKKYTDQTAAYFQSLGIGHGDMVMLILKRRYEFWFSIIALHKLGAVVIPATHLLTKKDIVYRANAADIKMIVCAGEEVITQHIIDSLPDSPSIKSVVSVGPEIPEGFEDFHKGLENAAPFVRPEHPNSNDDISLMYFTSGTTGNPKMVAHDFTYPLGHIVTGSFWHNLHKDSLHLTIADTGWGKAVWGKLYGQWIAGATVFVYDHEKFTPADMLQMIQDYRITSLCAPPTIFRFLIREDLTKYDLSSLQYCTIAGEALNPAVFDTFYKLTGIKLMEGFGQTETTLTVATFPWMEPKPGSMGVPNPQYDVDLLRPDGTRAEDGEQGQIVIH
;
A
#
# COMPACT_ATOMS: atom_id res chain seq x y z
N MET A 1 6.85 5.59 -17.97
CA MET A 1 6.09 4.52 -17.25
C MET A 1 4.58 4.74 -17.33
N LEU A 2 4.01 5.83 -16.78
CA LEU A 2 2.55 6.06 -16.72
C LEU A 2 1.85 5.96 -18.09
N GLU A 3 2.46 6.50 -19.15
CA GLU A 3 1.94 6.47 -20.53
C GLU A 3 1.78 5.06 -21.15
N ARG A 4 2.43 4.05 -20.54
CA ARG A 4 2.23 2.65 -20.94
C ARG A 4 0.82 2.17 -20.58
N PHE A 5 0.25 2.69 -19.48
CA PHE A 5 -0.97 2.17 -18.89
C PHE A 5 -2.19 3.07 -19.03
N ILE A 6 -2.01 4.33 -19.45
CA ILE A 6 -3.13 5.24 -19.70
C ILE A 6 -2.98 5.98 -21.03
N ASN A 7 -4.07 6.53 -21.50
CA ASN A 7 -4.12 7.21 -22.79
C ASN A 7 -3.81 8.71 -22.71
N LYS A 8 -4.01 9.31 -21.53
CA LYS A 8 -3.80 10.75 -21.25
C LYS A 8 -3.28 10.93 -19.83
N THR A 9 -2.23 11.70 -19.64
CA THR A 9 -1.51 11.84 -18.36
C THR A 9 -1.79 13.14 -17.61
N THR A 10 -2.46 14.10 -18.24
CA THR A 10 -2.80 15.39 -17.64
C THR A 10 -4.26 15.76 -17.90
N PHE A 11 -4.94 16.28 -16.90
CA PHE A 11 -6.34 16.68 -16.98
C PHE A 11 -6.53 18.08 -16.39
N GLU A 12 -7.38 18.89 -17.01
CA GLU A 12 -7.62 20.29 -16.61
C GLU A 12 -8.87 20.45 -15.74
N SER A 13 -9.78 19.48 -15.77
CA SER A 13 -11.03 19.51 -15.04
C SER A 13 -11.57 18.11 -14.75
N GLN A 14 -12.56 18.02 -13.87
CA GLN A 14 -13.28 16.77 -13.58
C GLN A 14 -13.99 16.22 -14.81
N GLU A 15 -14.58 17.10 -15.64
CA GLU A 15 -15.25 16.69 -16.87
C GLU A 15 -14.26 16.09 -17.88
N ASP A 16 -13.09 16.73 -18.05
CA ASP A 16 -12.00 16.22 -18.88
C ASP A 16 -11.51 14.86 -18.38
N PHE A 17 -11.37 14.72 -17.06
CA PHE A 17 -10.94 13.48 -16.43
C PHE A 17 -11.94 12.33 -16.67
N ILE A 18 -13.23 12.54 -16.37
CA ILE A 18 -14.27 11.54 -16.60
C ILE A 18 -14.34 11.12 -18.08
N LYS A 19 -14.28 12.09 -18.99
CA LYS A 19 -14.45 11.83 -20.43
C LYS A 19 -13.26 11.11 -21.08
N ASN A 20 -12.05 11.45 -20.65
CA ASN A 20 -10.83 11.12 -21.36
C ASN A 20 -9.89 10.16 -20.64
N PHE A 21 -10.11 9.86 -19.34
CA PHE A 21 -9.30 8.87 -18.63
C PHE A 21 -9.68 7.46 -19.06
N LYS A 22 -8.68 6.67 -19.50
CA LYS A 22 -8.84 5.26 -19.83
C LYS A 22 -7.56 4.51 -19.45
N ILE A 23 -7.73 3.38 -18.78
CA ILE A 23 -6.66 2.44 -18.50
C ILE A 23 -6.47 1.50 -19.70
N LYS A 24 -5.21 1.30 -20.07
CA LYS A 24 -4.77 0.25 -21.00
C LYS A 24 -4.27 -0.90 -20.13
N VAL A 25 -5.00 -1.99 -20.11
CA VAL A 25 -4.63 -3.19 -19.36
C VAL A 25 -3.81 -4.10 -20.28
N PRO A 26 -2.51 -4.33 -19.97
CA PRO A 26 -1.70 -5.29 -20.73
C PRO A 26 -2.23 -6.72 -20.54
N GLU A 27 -1.96 -7.58 -21.51
CA GLU A 27 -2.19 -9.01 -21.35
C GLU A 27 -1.20 -9.59 -20.33
N ASN A 28 -1.71 -10.38 -19.39
CA ASN A 28 -0.91 -11.00 -18.31
C ASN A 28 -0.05 -10.00 -17.53
N PHE A 29 -0.67 -8.84 -17.19
CA PHE A 29 0.00 -7.79 -16.44
C PHE A 29 0.57 -8.33 -15.13
N ASN A 30 1.83 -7.98 -14.84
CA ASN A 30 2.50 -8.31 -13.59
C ASN A 30 3.29 -7.11 -13.08
N PHE A 31 2.87 -6.56 -11.94
CA PHE A 31 3.48 -5.36 -11.38
C PHE A 31 4.98 -5.49 -11.14
N GLY A 32 5.47 -6.69 -10.77
CA GLY A 32 6.89 -6.94 -10.58
C GLY A 32 7.70 -6.76 -11.86
N TYR A 33 7.19 -7.25 -12.98
CA TYR A 33 7.88 -7.19 -14.27
C TYR A 33 7.58 -5.90 -15.05
N ASP A 34 6.29 -5.53 -15.15
CA ASP A 34 5.86 -4.43 -16.03
C ASP A 34 6.09 -3.04 -15.41
N VAL A 35 6.32 -2.98 -14.09
CA VAL A 35 6.60 -1.73 -13.38
C VAL A 35 7.99 -1.74 -12.75
N VAL A 36 8.26 -2.67 -11.81
CA VAL A 36 9.51 -2.64 -11.02
C VAL A 36 10.73 -2.95 -11.90
N ASP A 37 10.69 -4.07 -12.63
CA ASP A 37 11.80 -4.45 -13.51
C ASP A 37 11.94 -3.48 -14.69
N ALA A 38 10.81 -2.98 -15.21
CA ALA A 38 10.84 -1.98 -16.28
C ALA A 38 11.49 -0.66 -15.85
N TRP A 39 11.26 -0.18 -14.60
CA TRP A 39 11.99 0.96 -14.06
C TRP A 39 13.48 0.65 -13.87
N ALA A 40 13.83 -0.55 -13.40
CA ALA A 40 15.22 -0.97 -13.26
C ALA A 40 15.98 -0.98 -14.60
N GLU A 41 15.27 -1.20 -15.71
CA GLU A 41 15.84 -1.12 -17.06
C GLU A 41 15.91 0.31 -17.59
N GLU A 42 14.88 1.15 -17.30
CA GLU A 42 14.79 2.53 -17.82
C GLU A 42 15.62 3.54 -17.01
N GLU A 43 15.52 3.50 -15.69
CA GLU A 43 16.18 4.42 -14.74
C GLU A 43 16.74 3.61 -13.54
N PRO A 44 17.79 2.77 -13.71
CA PRO A 44 18.29 1.84 -12.68
C PRO A 44 18.68 2.52 -11.37
N ASP A 45 19.27 3.71 -11.44
CA ASP A 45 19.78 4.46 -10.29
C ASP A 45 18.72 5.31 -9.59
N LYS A 46 17.48 5.32 -10.10
CA LYS A 46 16.38 6.06 -9.49
C LYS A 46 15.98 5.43 -8.17
N ILE A 47 15.95 6.25 -7.10
CA ILE A 47 15.50 5.80 -5.78
C ILE A 47 14.01 5.48 -5.84
N ALA A 48 13.66 4.25 -5.51
CA ALA A 48 12.29 3.75 -5.45
C ALA A 48 11.74 3.76 -4.01
N LEU A 49 12.59 3.42 -3.04
CA LEU A 49 12.23 3.28 -1.63
C LEU A 49 13.31 3.93 -0.76
N CYS A 50 12.93 4.89 0.05
CA CYS A 50 13.74 5.51 1.08
C CYS A 50 13.21 5.03 2.44
N TRP A 51 13.97 4.21 3.15
CA TRP A 51 13.58 3.63 4.43
C TRP A 51 14.45 4.15 5.56
N THR A 52 13.83 4.47 6.68
CA THR A 52 14.51 4.81 7.92
C THR A 52 13.75 4.29 9.13
N ASN A 53 14.41 4.15 10.28
CA ASN A 53 13.80 3.72 11.52
C ASN A 53 14.07 4.70 12.69
N ASP A 54 13.51 4.41 13.85
CA ASP A 54 13.67 5.20 15.06
C ASP A 54 15.03 4.99 15.77
N GLN A 55 15.87 4.06 15.28
CA GLN A 55 17.28 3.91 15.69
C GLN A 55 18.23 4.77 14.86
N GLY A 56 17.73 5.47 13.82
CA GLY A 56 18.54 6.31 12.94
C GLY A 56 19.23 5.56 11.81
N GLU A 57 18.85 4.31 11.56
CA GLU A 57 19.27 3.62 10.34
C GLU A 57 18.53 4.20 9.14
N HIS A 58 19.23 4.28 8.01
CA HIS A 58 18.70 4.81 6.76
C HIS A 58 19.23 4.02 5.57
N ILE A 59 18.35 3.63 4.68
CA ILE A 59 18.70 2.91 3.44
C ILE A 59 17.85 3.44 2.29
N ASP A 60 18.51 3.81 1.20
CA ASP A 60 17.88 4.09 -0.08
C ASP A 60 18.01 2.87 -0.98
N PHE A 61 16.91 2.41 -1.54
CA PHE A 61 16.88 1.36 -2.55
C PHE A 61 16.52 1.95 -3.90
N THR A 62 17.39 1.75 -4.88
CA THR A 62 17.10 2.08 -6.27
C THR A 62 16.18 1.02 -6.91
N PHE A 63 15.64 1.31 -8.11
CA PHE A 63 14.89 0.28 -8.83
C PHE A 63 15.78 -0.91 -9.23
N ALA A 64 17.07 -0.69 -9.51
CA ALA A 64 18.02 -1.78 -9.72
C ALA A 64 18.19 -2.65 -8.46
N ASP A 65 18.28 -2.04 -7.28
CA ASP A 65 18.31 -2.76 -6.01
C ASP A 65 17.02 -3.53 -5.77
N LEU A 66 15.86 -2.92 -6.01
CA LEU A 66 14.57 -3.59 -5.88
C LEU A 66 14.49 -4.81 -6.80
N LYS A 67 14.87 -4.67 -8.10
CA LYS A 67 14.91 -5.81 -9.02
C LYS A 67 15.81 -6.91 -8.48
N LYS A 68 17.02 -6.59 -8.05
CA LYS A 68 17.98 -7.55 -7.49
C LYS A 68 17.40 -8.28 -6.28
N TYR A 69 16.95 -7.56 -5.27
CA TYR A 69 16.46 -8.15 -4.02
C TYR A 69 15.13 -8.90 -4.20
N THR A 70 14.25 -8.43 -5.07
CA THR A 70 12.99 -9.14 -5.38
C THR A 70 13.22 -10.40 -6.18
N ASP A 71 14.21 -10.43 -7.09
CA ASP A 71 14.61 -11.64 -7.81
C ASP A 71 15.24 -12.68 -6.84
N GLN A 72 16.12 -12.24 -5.93
CA GLN A 72 16.68 -13.12 -4.89
C GLN A 72 15.58 -13.66 -3.96
N THR A 73 14.65 -12.82 -3.53
CA THR A 73 13.51 -13.22 -2.69
C THR A 73 12.61 -14.21 -3.42
N ALA A 74 12.33 -13.99 -4.71
CA ALA A 74 11.53 -14.91 -5.52
C ALA A 74 12.20 -16.28 -5.67
N ALA A 75 13.51 -16.32 -5.96
CA ALA A 75 14.27 -17.56 -6.04
C ALA A 75 14.31 -18.30 -4.68
N TYR A 76 14.47 -17.56 -3.59
CA TYR A 76 14.42 -18.12 -2.25
C TYR A 76 13.04 -18.71 -1.92
N PHE A 77 11.97 -17.99 -2.18
CA PHE A 77 10.60 -18.49 -1.95
C PHE A 77 10.26 -19.69 -2.84
N GLN A 78 10.75 -19.73 -4.08
CA GLN A 78 10.65 -20.93 -4.92
C GLN A 78 11.35 -22.13 -4.28
N SER A 79 12.53 -21.95 -3.67
CA SER A 79 13.26 -23.02 -3.00
C SER A 79 12.51 -23.59 -1.78
N LEU A 80 11.64 -22.77 -1.16
CA LEU A 80 10.70 -23.17 -0.10
C LEU A 80 9.40 -23.76 -0.64
N GLY A 81 9.28 -23.91 -1.97
CA GLY A 81 8.15 -24.53 -2.63
C GLY A 81 6.97 -23.59 -2.87
N ILE A 82 7.19 -22.26 -2.89
CA ILE A 82 6.16 -21.26 -3.23
C ILE A 82 6.14 -21.03 -4.75
N GLY A 83 4.96 -21.01 -5.32
CA GLY A 83 4.71 -20.79 -6.74
C GLY A 83 3.34 -20.20 -7.01
N HIS A 84 2.89 -20.31 -8.27
CA HIS A 84 1.62 -19.77 -8.73
C HIS A 84 0.42 -20.21 -7.88
N GLY A 85 -0.39 -19.24 -7.46
CA GLY A 85 -1.59 -19.45 -6.66
C GLY A 85 -1.38 -19.78 -5.17
N ASP A 86 -0.13 -19.97 -4.73
CA ASP A 86 0.15 -20.24 -3.31
C ASP A 86 -0.11 -19.02 -2.44
N MET A 87 -0.75 -19.21 -1.30
CA MET A 87 -1.09 -18.16 -0.34
C MET A 87 0.05 -17.91 0.65
N VAL A 88 0.54 -16.67 0.71
CA VAL A 88 1.63 -16.28 1.61
C VAL A 88 1.23 -15.08 2.47
N MET A 89 1.28 -15.23 3.79
CA MET A 89 0.96 -14.15 4.73
C MET A 89 2.21 -13.37 5.12
N LEU A 90 2.14 -12.02 5.03
CA LEU A 90 3.21 -11.10 5.38
C LEU A 90 2.84 -10.32 6.66
N ILE A 91 3.60 -10.53 7.75
CA ILE A 91 3.46 -9.84 9.05
C ILE A 91 4.74 -9.04 9.31
N LEU A 92 4.97 -7.98 8.53
CA LEU A 92 6.27 -7.32 8.43
C LEU A 92 6.29 -5.86 8.93
N LYS A 93 5.23 -5.39 9.62
CA LYS A 93 5.15 -4.00 10.10
C LYS A 93 5.50 -3.02 8.96
N ARG A 94 6.58 -2.23 9.13
CA ARG A 94 7.10 -1.29 8.14
C ARG A 94 8.53 -1.63 7.70
N ARG A 95 8.94 -2.91 7.88
CA ARG A 95 10.23 -3.42 7.42
C ARG A 95 10.32 -3.35 5.90
N TYR A 96 11.49 -2.96 5.35
CA TYR A 96 11.68 -2.86 3.90
C TYR A 96 11.55 -4.22 3.18
N GLU A 97 11.74 -5.33 3.86
CA GLU A 97 11.55 -6.68 3.33
C GLU A 97 10.08 -6.97 2.95
N PHE A 98 9.13 -6.16 3.40
CA PHE A 98 7.75 -6.21 2.90
C PHE A 98 7.71 -5.97 1.39
N TRP A 99 8.44 -4.96 0.90
CA TRP A 99 8.47 -4.63 -0.53
C TRP A 99 9.19 -5.68 -1.34
N PHE A 100 10.25 -6.27 -0.82
CA PHE A 100 10.92 -7.39 -1.47
C PHE A 100 10.00 -8.60 -1.57
N SER A 101 9.29 -8.93 -0.49
CA SER A 101 8.40 -10.08 -0.42
C SER A 101 7.18 -9.94 -1.31
N ILE A 102 6.46 -8.80 -1.26
CA ILE A 102 5.24 -8.62 -2.06
C ILE A 102 5.54 -8.64 -3.58
N ILE A 103 6.63 -8.00 -4.01
CA ILE A 103 7.02 -8.00 -5.42
C ILE A 103 7.52 -9.39 -5.86
N ALA A 104 8.29 -10.08 -5.03
CA ALA A 104 8.73 -11.45 -5.30
C ALA A 104 7.53 -12.39 -5.49
N LEU A 105 6.51 -12.28 -4.63
CA LEU A 105 5.30 -13.08 -4.74
C LEU A 105 4.50 -12.75 -6.01
N HIS A 106 4.43 -11.48 -6.41
CA HIS A 106 3.85 -11.13 -7.72
C HIS A 106 4.63 -11.75 -8.88
N LYS A 107 5.98 -11.73 -8.85
CA LYS A 107 6.82 -12.37 -9.87
C LYS A 107 6.58 -13.89 -9.96
N LEU A 108 6.21 -14.52 -8.86
CA LEU A 108 5.90 -15.95 -8.80
C LEU A 108 4.45 -16.30 -9.17
N GLY A 109 3.58 -15.30 -9.34
CA GLY A 109 2.14 -15.54 -9.50
C GLY A 109 1.47 -16.03 -8.22
N ALA A 110 2.08 -15.83 -7.06
CA ALA A 110 1.56 -16.20 -5.76
C ALA A 110 0.64 -15.11 -5.19
N VAL A 111 -0.19 -15.47 -4.22
CA VAL A 111 -1.14 -14.56 -3.57
C VAL A 111 -0.55 -14.01 -2.27
N VAL A 112 -0.51 -12.69 -2.17
CA VAL A 112 -0.03 -11.99 -0.97
C VAL A 112 -1.18 -11.75 -0.01
N ILE A 113 -0.98 -12.05 1.27
CA ILE A 113 -1.92 -11.72 2.35
C ILE A 113 -1.21 -10.82 3.37
N PRO A 114 -1.23 -9.49 3.17
CA PRO A 114 -0.69 -8.59 4.18
C PRO A 114 -1.50 -8.66 5.46
N ALA A 115 -0.80 -8.71 6.60
CA ALA A 115 -1.43 -8.85 7.90
C ALA A 115 -0.74 -7.98 8.95
N THR A 116 -1.53 -7.47 9.90
CA THR A 116 -1.00 -6.67 11.00
C THR A 116 -0.22 -7.52 11.99
N HIS A 117 0.79 -6.94 12.59
CA HIS A 117 1.57 -7.55 13.68
C HIS A 117 0.76 -7.73 14.98
N LEU A 118 -0.46 -7.20 15.05
CA LEU A 118 -1.36 -7.34 16.20
C LEU A 118 -2.17 -8.63 16.20
N LEU A 119 -1.97 -9.52 15.21
CA LEU A 119 -2.66 -10.80 15.15
C LEU A 119 -2.28 -11.69 16.34
N THR A 120 -3.30 -12.25 16.99
CA THR A 120 -3.15 -13.27 18.03
C THR A 120 -3.09 -14.69 17.42
N LYS A 121 -2.74 -15.69 18.23
CA LYS A 121 -2.82 -17.12 17.84
C LYS A 121 -4.15 -17.43 17.11
N LYS A 122 -5.27 -17.05 17.71
CA LYS A 122 -6.61 -17.32 17.15
C LYS A 122 -6.80 -16.72 15.77
N ASP A 123 -6.30 -15.50 15.59
CA ASP A 123 -6.42 -14.78 14.32
C ASP A 123 -5.59 -15.43 13.21
N ILE A 124 -4.38 -15.91 13.55
CA ILE A 124 -3.49 -16.60 12.63
C ILE A 124 -4.10 -17.93 12.21
N VAL A 125 -4.55 -18.76 13.18
CA VAL A 125 -5.19 -20.06 12.91
C VAL A 125 -6.40 -19.91 11.99
N TYR A 126 -7.25 -18.91 12.26
CA TYR A 126 -8.41 -18.66 11.41
C TYR A 126 -8.02 -18.35 9.97
N ARG A 127 -7.08 -17.41 9.77
CA ARG A 127 -6.63 -17.00 8.43
C ARG A 127 -5.91 -18.12 7.68
N ALA A 128 -5.04 -18.84 8.39
CA ALA A 128 -4.30 -19.95 7.82
C ALA A 128 -5.24 -21.03 7.25
N ASN A 129 -6.25 -21.41 8.01
CA ASN A 129 -7.21 -22.44 7.60
C ASN A 129 -8.26 -21.93 6.59
N ALA A 130 -8.62 -20.63 6.64
CA ALA A 130 -9.60 -20.07 5.72
C ALA A 130 -9.03 -19.83 4.31
N ALA A 131 -7.73 -19.54 4.19
CA ALA A 131 -7.05 -19.23 2.94
C ALA A 131 -5.98 -20.27 2.55
N ASP A 132 -5.88 -21.41 3.23
CA ASP A 132 -4.86 -22.43 2.99
C ASP A 132 -3.43 -21.84 2.90
N ILE A 133 -3.10 -20.96 3.85
CA ILE A 133 -1.81 -20.25 3.85
C ILE A 133 -0.67 -21.25 3.94
N LYS A 134 0.24 -21.21 2.96
CA LYS A 134 1.35 -22.13 2.81
C LYS A 134 2.63 -21.66 3.51
N MET A 135 2.85 -20.33 3.55
CA MET A 135 4.03 -19.73 4.17
C MET A 135 3.66 -18.45 4.92
N ILE A 136 4.35 -18.19 6.02
CA ILE A 136 4.32 -16.89 6.73
C ILE A 136 5.71 -16.25 6.64
N VAL A 137 5.78 -14.98 6.29
CA VAL A 137 6.97 -14.14 6.44
C VAL A 137 6.68 -13.10 7.52
N CYS A 138 7.49 -13.07 8.59
CA CYS A 138 7.21 -12.23 9.75
C CYS A 138 8.42 -11.42 10.21
N ALA A 139 8.17 -10.32 10.91
CA ALA A 139 9.20 -9.67 11.70
C ALA A 139 9.64 -10.58 12.85
N GLY A 140 10.95 -10.73 13.04
CA GLY A 140 11.56 -11.54 14.09
C GLY A 140 11.48 -10.85 15.46
N GLU A 141 10.28 -10.70 15.99
CA GLU A 141 9.98 -10.09 17.28
C GLU A 141 9.25 -11.09 18.17
N GLU A 142 9.66 -11.20 19.44
CA GLU A 142 9.20 -12.24 20.37
C GLU A 142 7.68 -12.41 20.40
N VAL A 143 6.90 -11.31 20.47
CA VAL A 143 5.42 -11.40 20.53
C VAL A 143 4.83 -11.97 19.25
N ILE A 144 5.35 -11.55 18.08
CA ILE A 144 4.85 -12.01 16.77
C ILE A 144 5.21 -13.47 16.57
N THR A 145 6.49 -13.82 16.80
CA THR A 145 7.00 -15.18 16.60
C THR A 145 6.33 -16.18 17.54
N GLN A 146 6.07 -15.79 18.81
CA GLN A 146 5.39 -16.66 19.77
C GLN A 146 3.94 -16.95 19.34
N HIS A 147 3.18 -15.95 18.89
CA HIS A 147 1.83 -16.18 18.37
C HIS A 147 1.81 -17.09 17.14
N ILE A 148 2.83 -16.99 16.28
CA ILE A 148 2.97 -17.88 15.12
C ILE A 148 3.28 -19.30 15.60
N ILE A 149 4.28 -19.49 16.47
CA ILE A 149 4.66 -20.81 17.03
C ILE A 149 3.43 -21.50 17.64
N ASP A 150 2.68 -20.80 18.48
CA ASP A 150 1.49 -21.32 19.14
C ASP A 150 0.38 -21.68 18.14
N SER A 151 0.36 -21.07 16.95
CA SER A 151 -0.65 -21.33 15.91
C SER A 151 -0.35 -22.55 15.04
N LEU A 152 0.93 -22.92 14.87
CA LEU A 152 1.36 -23.96 13.93
C LEU A 152 0.67 -25.32 14.14
N PRO A 153 0.47 -25.82 15.39
CA PRO A 153 -0.22 -27.11 15.61
C PRO A 153 -1.66 -27.13 15.06
N ASP A 154 -2.31 -25.97 15.00
CA ASP A 154 -3.70 -25.80 14.56
C ASP A 154 -3.81 -25.28 13.10
N SER A 155 -2.69 -25.16 12.40
CA SER A 155 -2.58 -24.57 11.05
C SER A 155 -1.78 -25.47 10.09
N PRO A 156 -2.32 -26.65 9.71
CA PRO A 156 -1.56 -27.68 9.00
C PRO A 156 -1.18 -27.32 7.55
N SER A 157 -1.78 -26.28 6.98
CA SER A 157 -1.44 -25.76 5.65
C SER A 157 -0.08 -25.05 5.62
N ILE A 158 0.36 -24.47 6.74
CA ILE A 158 1.64 -23.77 6.84
C ILE A 158 2.79 -24.77 6.75
N LYS A 159 3.67 -24.61 5.75
CA LYS A 159 4.83 -25.49 5.51
C LYS A 159 6.14 -24.85 5.91
N SER A 160 6.23 -23.51 5.86
CA SER A 160 7.41 -22.75 6.22
C SER A 160 7.05 -21.43 6.89
N VAL A 161 7.91 -20.99 7.80
CA VAL A 161 7.87 -19.66 8.40
C VAL A 161 9.22 -19.02 8.23
N VAL A 162 9.25 -17.83 7.65
CA VAL A 162 10.47 -17.06 7.39
C VAL A 162 10.48 -15.87 8.33
N SER A 163 11.56 -15.71 9.09
CA SER A 163 11.76 -14.60 10.01
C SER A 163 12.71 -13.57 9.44
N VAL A 164 12.33 -12.30 9.55
CA VAL A 164 13.18 -11.14 9.26
C VAL A 164 13.74 -10.64 10.59
N GLY A 165 14.98 -10.94 10.89
CA GLY A 165 15.72 -10.66 12.13
C GLY A 165 15.06 -9.72 13.14
N PRO A 166 15.61 -9.45 14.31
CA PRO A 166 16.85 -10.01 14.84
C PRO A 166 16.72 -11.43 15.40
N GLU A 167 15.49 -11.91 15.63
CA GLU A 167 15.26 -13.25 16.19
C GLU A 167 14.85 -14.24 15.11
N ILE A 168 15.54 -15.38 15.07
CA ILE A 168 15.20 -16.52 14.23
C ILE A 168 14.91 -17.70 15.15
N PRO A 169 13.63 -17.93 15.52
CA PRO A 169 13.24 -19.06 16.37
C PRO A 169 13.61 -20.41 15.73
N GLU A 170 13.79 -21.43 16.56
CA GLU A 170 13.99 -22.79 16.09
C GLU A 170 12.85 -23.24 15.16
N GLY A 171 13.21 -23.77 14.00
CA GLY A 171 12.25 -24.19 12.98
C GLY A 171 11.78 -23.09 12.03
N PHE A 172 12.23 -21.86 12.23
CA PHE A 172 12.01 -20.77 11.26
C PHE A 172 13.22 -20.63 10.32
N GLU A 173 12.93 -20.23 9.11
CA GLU A 173 13.91 -19.88 8.11
C GLU A 173 14.40 -18.44 8.30
N ASP A 174 15.66 -18.16 8.02
CA ASP A 174 16.24 -16.83 8.08
C ASP A 174 16.12 -16.15 6.72
N PHE A 175 15.39 -15.04 6.65
CA PHE A 175 15.16 -14.30 5.42
C PHE A 175 16.46 -13.86 4.73
N HIS A 176 17.36 -13.22 5.46
CA HIS A 176 18.58 -12.67 4.88
C HIS A 176 19.57 -13.75 4.43
N LYS A 177 19.76 -14.80 5.21
CA LYS A 177 20.55 -15.96 4.79
C LYS A 177 19.94 -16.66 3.58
N GLY A 178 18.60 -16.72 3.52
CA GLY A 178 17.89 -17.24 2.36
C GLY A 178 18.21 -16.46 1.10
N LEU A 179 18.22 -15.13 1.16
CA LEU A 179 18.57 -14.27 0.03
C LEU A 179 20.04 -14.42 -0.38
N GLU A 180 20.95 -14.44 0.59
CA GLU A 180 22.41 -14.61 0.33
C GLU A 180 22.73 -15.92 -0.40
N ASN A 181 22.00 -16.98 -0.10
CA ASN A 181 22.19 -18.33 -0.65
C ASN A 181 21.24 -18.64 -1.82
N ALA A 182 20.40 -17.70 -2.23
CA ALA A 182 19.45 -17.92 -3.32
C ALA A 182 20.15 -18.22 -4.64
N ALA A 183 19.66 -19.22 -5.35
CA ALA A 183 20.09 -19.48 -6.73
C ALA A 183 19.66 -18.28 -7.63
N PRO A 184 20.28 -18.12 -8.80
CA PRO A 184 19.81 -17.12 -9.76
C PRO A 184 18.31 -17.33 -10.08
N PHE A 185 17.54 -16.26 -10.00
CA PHE A 185 16.10 -16.31 -10.29
C PHE A 185 15.85 -16.62 -11.76
N VAL A 186 14.99 -17.59 -12.00
CA VAL A 186 14.49 -17.91 -13.34
C VAL A 186 13.02 -17.54 -13.40
N ARG A 187 12.71 -16.53 -14.21
CA ARG A 187 11.33 -16.08 -14.42
C ARG A 187 10.46 -17.24 -14.94
N PRO A 188 9.31 -17.54 -14.31
CA PRO A 188 8.35 -18.50 -14.86
C PRO A 188 7.88 -18.07 -16.25
N GLU A 189 7.63 -19.02 -17.16
CA GLU A 189 7.16 -18.73 -18.51
C GLU A 189 5.76 -18.07 -18.49
N HIS A 190 4.89 -18.57 -17.61
CA HIS A 190 3.53 -18.06 -17.40
C HIS A 190 3.30 -17.83 -15.90
N PRO A 191 3.78 -16.70 -15.33
CA PRO A 191 3.66 -16.46 -13.89
C PRO A 191 2.21 -16.25 -13.45
N ASN A 192 1.38 -15.60 -14.29
CA ASN A 192 -0.02 -15.27 -13.98
C ASN A 192 -0.81 -14.95 -15.24
N SER A 193 -2.14 -15.00 -15.14
CA SER A 193 -3.10 -14.30 -15.97
C SER A 193 -3.61 -13.03 -15.28
N ASN A 194 -4.36 -12.18 -15.98
CA ASN A 194 -4.97 -10.99 -15.38
C ASN A 194 -6.03 -11.32 -14.32
N ASP A 195 -6.73 -12.45 -14.50
CA ASP A 195 -7.83 -12.88 -13.63
C ASP A 195 -7.36 -13.68 -12.39
N ASP A 196 -6.07 -14.02 -12.33
CA ASP A 196 -5.52 -14.70 -11.15
C ASP A 196 -5.52 -13.76 -9.95
N ILE A 197 -5.76 -14.31 -8.75
CA ILE A 197 -5.68 -13.55 -7.51
C ILE A 197 -4.20 -13.24 -7.21
N SER A 198 -3.89 -11.97 -6.97
CA SER A 198 -2.55 -11.50 -6.59
C SER A 198 -2.44 -11.06 -5.15
N LEU A 199 -3.56 -10.57 -4.59
CA LEU A 199 -3.60 -9.93 -3.27
C LEU A 199 -4.91 -10.27 -2.57
N MET A 200 -4.82 -10.55 -1.28
CA MET A 200 -6.00 -10.82 -0.45
C MET A 200 -5.90 -10.14 0.91
N TYR A 201 -6.99 -9.54 1.36
CA TYR A 201 -7.11 -8.97 2.70
C TYR A 201 -8.19 -9.66 3.51
N PHE A 202 -7.97 -9.72 4.81
CA PHE A 202 -9.00 -10.06 5.78
C PHE A 202 -9.57 -8.80 6.40
N THR A 203 -10.84 -8.53 6.16
CA THR A 203 -11.55 -7.34 6.68
C THR A 203 -12.51 -7.72 7.81
N SER A 204 -12.83 -6.76 8.69
CA SER A 204 -13.81 -6.96 9.75
C SER A 204 -15.19 -7.24 9.15
N GLY A 205 -15.68 -8.47 9.30
CA GLY A 205 -17.02 -8.85 8.86
C GLY A 205 -18.09 -8.43 9.86
N THR A 206 -19.29 -8.14 9.37
CA THR A 206 -20.48 -7.88 10.19
C THR A 206 -20.96 -9.12 10.98
N THR A 207 -20.47 -10.32 10.65
CA THR A 207 -20.89 -11.62 11.17
C THR A 207 -19.92 -12.27 12.15
N GLY A 208 -18.90 -11.53 12.62
CA GLY A 208 -17.96 -12.00 13.66
C GLY A 208 -16.61 -12.49 13.15
N ASN A 209 -16.53 -13.27 12.07
CA ASN A 209 -15.25 -13.68 11.46
C ASN A 209 -14.83 -12.72 10.33
N PRO A 210 -13.53 -12.46 10.16
CA PRO A 210 -13.04 -11.66 9.04
C PRO A 210 -13.44 -12.25 7.69
N LYS A 211 -13.83 -11.38 6.74
CA LYS A 211 -14.11 -11.74 5.36
C LYS A 211 -12.86 -11.61 4.51
N MET A 212 -12.72 -12.45 3.51
CA MET A 212 -11.65 -12.36 2.52
C MET A 212 -12.08 -11.46 1.37
N VAL A 213 -11.24 -10.47 1.05
CA VAL A 213 -11.36 -9.59 -0.10
C VAL A 213 -10.18 -9.89 -1.01
N ALA A 214 -10.46 -10.38 -2.20
CA ALA A 214 -9.46 -10.77 -3.18
C ALA A 214 -9.37 -9.74 -4.32
N HIS A 215 -8.15 -9.51 -4.79
CA HIS A 215 -7.84 -8.65 -5.93
C HIS A 215 -7.01 -9.42 -6.93
N ASP A 216 -7.29 -9.20 -8.20
CA ASP A 216 -6.58 -9.80 -9.32
C ASP A 216 -5.26 -9.08 -9.64
N PHE A 217 -4.53 -9.58 -10.64
CA PHE A 217 -3.26 -8.98 -11.07
C PHE A 217 -3.41 -7.60 -11.71
N THR A 218 -4.61 -7.18 -12.11
CA THR A 218 -4.85 -5.84 -12.67
C THR A 218 -5.12 -4.75 -11.62
N TYR A 219 -5.38 -5.14 -10.37
CA TYR A 219 -5.65 -4.23 -9.26
C TYR A 219 -4.64 -3.08 -9.10
N PRO A 220 -3.32 -3.29 -9.27
CA PRO A 220 -2.33 -2.20 -9.22
C PRO A 220 -2.60 -1.07 -10.23
N LEU A 221 -3.16 -1.37 -11.39
CA LEU A 221 -3.51 -0.36 -12.41
C LEU A 221 -4.64 0.57 -11.94
N GLY A 222 -5.55 0.06 -11.12
CA GLY A 222 -6.59 0.89 -10.49
C GLY A 222 -6.01 1.96 -9.57
N HIS A 223 -4.81 1.75 -9.02
CA HIS A 223 -4.11 2.71 -8.19
C HIS A 223 -3.39 3.83 -8.96
N ILE A 224 -3.42 3.84 -10.28
CA ILE A 224 -2.97 4.98 -11.09
C ILE A 224 -3.73 6.25 -10.66
N VAL A 225 -5.04 6.15 -10.47
CA VAL A 225 -5.83 7.30 -10.00
C VAL A 225 -5.42 7.71 -8.58
N THR A 226 -5.20 6.74 -7.71
CA THR A 226 -4.75 7.01 -6.33
C THR A 226 -3.40 7.72 -6.30
N GLY A 227 -2.39 7.22 -7.00
CA GLY A 227 -1.04 7.75 -6.97
C GLY A 227 -0.88 9.03 -7.80
N SER A 228 -1.17 8.96 -9.10
CA SER A 228 -0.86 10.05 -10.03
C SER A 228 -1.85 11.22 -9.95
N PHE A 229 -3.13 10.96 -9.62
CA PHE A 229 -4.16 12.01 -9.71
C PHE A 229 -4.70 12.44 -8.35
N TRP A 230 -4.81 11.58 -7.35
CA TRP A 230 -5.25 11.98 -6.02
C TRP A 230 -4.08 12.38 -5.11
N HIS A 231 -3.04 11.55 -4.98
CA HIS A 231 -1.80 11.95 -4.28
C HIS A 231 -0.99 12.97 -5.08
N ASN A 232 -1.36 13.21 -6.33
CA ASN A 232 -0.72 14.18 -7.25
C ASN A 232 0.78 13.92 -7.41
N LEU A 233 1.16 12.64 -7.56
CA LEU A 233 2.57 12.23 -7.61
C LEU A 233 3.14 12.25 -9.02
N HIS A 234 4.39 12.57 -9.09
CA HIS A 234 5.25 12.53 -10.27
C HIS A 234 6.64 12.01 -9.89
N LYS A 235 7.53 11.85 -10.86
CA LYS A 235 8.81 11.18 -10.64
C LYS A 235 9.81 11.92 -9.70
N ASP A 236 9.57 13.17 -9.38
CA ASP A 236 10.38 13.92 -8.42
C ASP A 236 9.73 13.95 -7.01
N SER A 237 8.62 13.28 -6.81
CA SER A 237 7.92 13.25 -5.53
C SER A 237 8.59 12.28 -4.57
N LEU A 238 8.73 12.71 -3.31
CA LEU A 238 9.04 11.87 -2.16
C LEU A 238 7.78 11.77 -1.30
N HIS A 239 7.13 10.61 -1.32
CA HIS A 239 5.80 10.42 -0.75
C HIS A 239 5.82 9.59 0.53
N LEU A 240 5.26 10.15 1.59
CA LEU A 240 5.02 9.46 2.86
C LEU A 240 3.53 9.16 3.04
N THR A 241 3.18 7.89 3.20
CA THR A 241 1.87 7.48 3.71
C THR A 241 2.00 6.87 5.10
N ILE A 242 1.25 7.39 6.07
CA ILE A 242 1.21 6.85 7.42
C ILE A 242 0.19 5.72 7.47
N ALA A 243 0.69 4.50 7.34
CA ALA A 243 -0.06 3.26 7.44
C ALA A 243 0.89 2.09 7.74
N ASP A 244 0.40 1.10 8.50
CA ASP A 244 1.05 -0.20 8.67
C ASP A 244 0.83 -1.07 7.41
N THR A 245 1.82 -1.91 7.07
CA THR A 245 1.77 -2.73 5.85
C THR A 245 0.70 -3.81 5.88
N GLY A 246 0.19 -4.17 7.05
CA GLY A 246 -0.92 -5.11 7.20
C GLY A 246 -2.30 -4.55 6.83
N TRP A 247 -2.40 -3.28 6.47
CA TRP A 247 -3.65 -2.63 6.07
C TRP A 247 -3.67 -2.30 4.58
N GLY A 248 -4.84 -2.38 3.94
CA GLY A 248 -5.02 -2.03 2.53
C GLY A 248 -4.47 -0.66 2.15
N LYS A 249 -4.56 0.32 3.06
CA LYS A 249 -4.00 1.67 2.85
C LYS A 249 -2.49 1.68 2.53
N ALA A 250 -1.74 0.65 2.92
CA ALA A 250 -0.32 0.57 2.60
C ALA A 250 -0.07 0.42 1.10
N VAL A 251 -0.77 -0.49 0.42
CA VAL A 251 -0.61 -0.66 -1.04
C VAL A 251 -1.16 0.52 -1.82
N TRP A 252 -2.15 1.24 -1.25
CA TRP A 252 -2.69 2.48 -1.83
C TRP A 252 -1.69 3.63 -1.80
N GLY A 253 -0.92 3.74 -0.73
CA GLY A 253 -0.07 4.91 -0.47
C GLY A 253 1.42 4.65 -0.48
N LYS A 254 1.90 3.40 -0.58
CA LYS A 254 3.33 3.07 -0.48
C LYS A 254 3.80 2.04 -1.50
N LEU A 255 3.05 1.78 -2.57
CA LEU A 255 3.44 0.73 -3.51
C LEU A 255 2.98 1.04 -4.94
N TYR A 256 1.75 0.68 -5.28
CA TYR A 256 1.34 0.54 -6.68
C TYR A 256 1.32 1.87 -7.44
N GLY A 257 0.43 2.78 -7.07
CA GLY A 257 0.29 4.06 -7.76
C GLY A 257 1.53 4.93 -7.67
N GLN A 258 2.27 4.84 -6.57
CA GLN A 258 3.51 5.58 -6.34
C GLN A 258 4.59 5.18 -7.35
N TRP A 259 4.83 3.88 -7.52
CA TRP A 259 5.86 3.42 -8.46
C TRP A 259 5.41 3.50 -9.91
N ILE A 260 4.11 3.38 -10.23
CA ILE A 260 3.63 3.68 -11.58
C ILE A 260 3.87 5.17 -11.93
N ALA A 261 3.64 6.08 -10.97
CA ALA A 261 3.95 7.51 -11.15
C ALA A 261 5.47 7.80 -11.18
N GLY A 262 6.30 6.84 -10.76
CA GLY A 262 7.75 7.00 -10.62
C GLY A 262 8.18 7.78 -9.39
N ALA A 263 7.31 7.95 -8.40
CA ALA A 263 7.63 8.61 -7.14
C ALA A 263 8.47 7.71 -6.23
N THR A 264 9.33 8.30 -5.42
CA THR A 264 10.01 7.62 -4.33
C THR A 264 9.05 7.44 -3.15
N VAL A 265 8.95 6.22 -2.65
CA VAL A 265 8.19 5.90 -1.44
C VAL A 265 9.08 6.12 -0.22
N PHE A 266 8.66 6.97 0.71
CA PHE A 266 9.32 7.14 1.99
C PHE A 266 8.64 6.28 3.06
N VAL A 267 9.44 5.57 3.85
CA VAL A 267 8.98 4.70 4.94
C VAL A 267 9.72 5.04 6.22
N TYR A 268 8.98 5.39 7.26
CA TYR A 268 9.48 5.53 8.61
C TYR A 268 9.01 4.33 9.45
N ASP A 269 9.94 3.44 9.78
CA ASP A 269 9.71 2.28 10.63
C ASP A 269 9.97 2.67 12.09
N HIS A 270 8.89 2.84 12.84
CA HIS A 270 8.91 3.30 14.23
C HIS A 270 8.09 2.37 15.11
N GLU A 271 8.51 2.19 16.33
CA GLU A 271 7.75 1.41 17.32
C GLU A 271 6.55 2.19 17.84
N LYS A 272 6.75 3.48 18.10
CA LYS A 272 5.69 4.36 18.62
C LYS A 272 5.58 5.61 17.76
N PHE A 273 4.35 5.91 17.32
CA PHE A 273 4.08 7.18 16.65
C PHE A 273 4.21 8.35 17.61
N THR A 274 5.01 9.35 17.24
CA THR A 274 4.99 10.68 17.84
C THR A 274 4.84 11.77 16.76
N PRO A 275 4.02 12.80 16.99
CA PRO A 275 3.85 13.88 16.01
C PRO A 275 5.16 14.64 15.74
N ALA A 276 5.97 14.84 16.78
CA ALA A 276 7.24 15.55 16.70
C ALA A 276 8.24 14.82 15.78
N ASP A 277 8.41 13.50 15.96
CA ASP A 277 9.30 12.71 15.10
C ASP A 277 8.82 12.72 13.65
N MET A 278 7.50 12.65 13.44
CA MET A 278 6.93 12.70 12.09
C MET A 278 7.21 14.05 11.39
N LEU A 279 7.06 15.15 12.12
CA LEU A 279 7.40 16.49 11.60
C LEU A 279 8.90 16.61 11.32
N GLN A 280 9.74 16.02 12.20
CA GLN A 280 11.18 15.97 12.00
C GLN A 280 11.54 15.18 10.72
N MET A 281 10.90 14.02 10.48
CA MET A 281 11.11 13.24 9.24
C MET A 281 10.72 14.04 8.00
N ILE A 282 9.59 14.77 8.05
CA ILE A 282 9.16 15.63 6.91
C ILE A 282 10.23 16.67 6.60
N GLN A 283 10.80 17.32 7.60
CA GLN A 283 11.87 18.31 7.46
C GLN A 283 13.17 17.69 6.95
N ASP A 284 13.68 16.66 7.64
CA ASP A 284 15.03 16.14 7.42
C ASP A 284 15.17 15.46 6.06
N TYR A 285 14.14 14.74 5.65
CA TYR A 285 14.09 14.07 4.36
C TYR A 285 13.45 14.90 3.25
N ARG A 286 12.98 16.12 3.57
CA ARG A 286 12.33 17.04 2.62
C ARG A 286 11.17 16.38 1.86
N ILE A 287 10.31 15.71 2.60
CA ILE A 287 9.14 15.01 2.06
C ILE A 287 8.25 16.02 1.32
N THR A 288 7.83 15.66 0.10
CA THR A 288 7.05 16.54 -0.77
C THR A 288 5.55 16.29 -0.70
N SER A 289 5.15 15.07 -0.34
CA SER A 289 3.74 14.67 -0.29
C SER A 289 3.45 13.76 0.90
N LEU A 290 2.34 14.03 1.61
CA LEU A 290 1.91 13.28 2.81
C LEU A 290 0.49 12.76 2.63
N CYS A 291 0.29 11.47 2.92
CA CYS A 291 -1.03 10.87 3.11
C CYS A 291 -1.17 10.32 4.54
N ALA A 292 -2.19 10.76 5.26
CA ALA A 292 -2.45 10.28 6.61
C ALA A 292 -3.96 10.28 6.94
N PRO A 293 -4.42 9.53 7.95
CA PRO A 293 -5.79 9.67 8.44
C PRO A 293 -5.99 10.98 9.21
N PRO A 294 -7.24 11.49 9.32
CA PRO A 294 -7.58 12.70 10.08
C PRO A 294 -7.02 12.73 11.50
N THR A 295 -6.99 11.59 12.16
CA THR A 295 -6.43 11.46 13.52
C THR A 295 -4.97 11.91 13.58
N ILE A 296 -4.15 11.61 12.59
CA ILE A 296 -2.74 12.05 12.52
C ILE A 296 -2.68 13.57 12.39
N PHE A 297 -3.44 14.17 11.47
CA PHE A 297 -3.46 15.63 11.32
C PHE A 297 -3.93 16.34 12.60
N ARG A 298 -4.87 15.74 13.37
CA ARG A 298 -5.25 16.26 14.70
C ARG A 298 -4.10 16.28 15.71
N PHE A 299 -3.17 15.34 15.59
CA PHE A 299 -1.95 15.36 16.42
C PHE A 299 -0.94 16.38 15.90
N LEU A 300 -0.70 16.43 14.59
CA LEU A 300 0.27 17.36 14.00
C LEU A 300 -0.07 18.83 14.30
N ILE A 301 -1.35 19.24 14.20
CA ILE A 301 -1.76 20.63 14.47
C ILE A 301 -1.69 21.04 15.96
N ARG A 302 -1.41 20.11 16.87
CA ARG A 302 -1.19 20.39 18.30
C ARG A 302 0.28 20.72 18.60
N GLU A 303 1.18 20.36 17.67
CA GLU A 303 2.58 20.73 17.76
C GLU A 303 2.78 22.18 17.34
N ASP A 304 3.89 22.78 17.78
CA ASP A 304 4.33 24.07 17.29
C ASP A 304 5.03 23.91 15.93
N LEU A 305 4.25 23.99 14.85
CA LEU A 305 4.76 23.78 13.48
C LEU A 305 5.80 24.81 13.06
N THR A 306 5.94 25.94 13.77
CA THR A 306 6.96 26.96 13.46
C THR A 306 8.38 26.50 13.79
N LYS A 307 8.52 25.40 14.54
CA LYS A 307 9.81 24.79 14.87
C LYS A 307 10.38 23.91 13.76
N TYR A 308 9.60 23.63 12.74
CA TYR A 308 9.95 22.69 11.66
C TYR A 308 9.96 23.39 10.30
N ASP A 309 10.93 23.08 9.47
CA ASP A 309 10.92 23.50 8.07
C ASP A 309 10.06 22.56 7.22
N LEU A 310 8.80 22.93 7.01
CA LEU A 310 7.85 22.18 6.19
C LEU A 310 7.78 22.70 4.74
N SER A 311 8.72 23.52 4.30
CA SER A 311 8.71 24.16 2.98
C SER A 311 8.78 23.17 1.79
N SER A 312 9.26 21.96 2.02
CA SER A 312 9.26 20.88 1.03
C SER A 312 7.89 20.25 0.81
N LEU A 313 7.01 20.27 1.83
CA LEU A 313 5.69 19.64 1.78
C LEU A 313 4.76 20.48 0.89
N GLN A 314 4.34 19.92 -0.24
CA GLN A 314 3.56 20.62 -1.27
C GLN A 314 2.11 20.15 -1.31
N TYR A 315 1.84 18.88 -0.95
CA TYR A 315 0.54 18.26 -1.15
C TYR A 315 0.20 17.27 -0.04
N CYS A 316 -1.03 17.37 0.47
CA CYS A 316 -1.51 16.47 1.52
C CYS A 316 -2.84 15.84 1.14
N THR A 317 -2.93 14.52 1.29
CA THR A 317 -4.16 13.75 1.11
C THR A 317 -4.59 13.10 2.41
N ILE A 318 -5.90 12.91 2.55
CA ILE A 318 -6.49 12.42 3.79
C ILE A 318 -7.60 11.42 3.49
N ALA A 319 -7.56 10.27 4.14
CA ALA A 319 -8.57 9.20 4.00
C ALA A 319 -8.56 8.26 5.20
N GLY A 320 -9.64 7.46 5.31
CA GLY A 320 -9.81 6.42 6.31
C GLY A 320 -10.79 6.77 7.42
N GLU A 321 -11.02 8.07 7.66
CA GLU A 321 -12.01 8.61 8.60
C GLU A 321 -12.60 9.87 7.99
N ALA A 322 -13.76 10.33 8.48
CA ALA A 322 -14.33 11.61 8.07
C ALA A 322 -13.47 12.79 8.58
N LEU A 323 -13.14 13.72 7.71
CA LEU A 323 -12.38 14.91 8.06
C LEU A 323 -13.25 15.93 8.80
N ASN A 324 -12.83 16.29 10.01
CA ASN A 324 -13.45 17.41 10.72
C ASN A 324 -13.01 18.74 10.07
N PRO A 325 -13.96 19.61 9.65
CA PRO A 325 -13.62 20.92 9.05
C PRO A 325 -12.65 21.77 9.88
N ALA A 326 -12.75 21.74 11.20
CA ALA A 326 -11.85 22.50 12.08
C ALA A 326 -10.38 22.03 11.97
N VAL A 327 -10.14 20.74 11.66
CA VAL A 327 -8.77 20.21 11.42
C VAL A 327 -8.26 20.75 10.09
N PHE A 328 -9.08 20.74 9.05
CA PHE A 328 -8.75 21.33 7.76
C PHE A 328 -8.37 22.81 7.89
N ASP A 329 -9.25 23.61 8.50
CA ASP A 329 -9.05 25.06 8.64
C ASP A 329 -7.80 25.38 9.43
N THR A 330 -7.55 24.65 10.52
CA THR A 330 -6.38 24.84 11.36
C THR A 330 -5.09 24.48 10.62
N PHE A 331 -5.04 23.32 9.95
CA PHE A 331 -3.87 22.89 9.20
C PHE A 331 -3.57 23.85 8.05
N TYR A 332 -4.60 24.24 7.29
CA TYR A 332 -4.47 25.20 6.20
C TYR A 332 -3.96 26.56 6.69
N LYS A 333 -4.48 27.07 7.81
CA LYS A 333 -4.04 28.32 8.41
C LYS A 333 -2.56 28.27 8.84
N LEU A 334 -2.09 27.12 9.34
CA LEU A 334 -0.73 26.97 9.84
C LEU A 334 0.30 26.72 8.73
N THR A 335 -0.11 26.04 7.65
CA THR A 335 0.83 25.56 6.62
C THR A 335 0.59 26.14 5.23
N GLY A 336 -0.60 26.68 4.96
CA GLY A 336 -1.03 27.07 3.60
C GLY A 336 -1.36 25.87 2.69
N ILE A 337 -1.31 24.63 3.21
CA ILE A 337 -1.55 23.40 2.43
C ILE A 337 -2.97 22.92 2.66
N LYS A 338 -3.69 22.66 1.56
CA LYS A 338 -5.03 22.08 1.59
C LYS A 338 -4.99 20.57 1.81
N LEU A 339 -5.97 20.03 2.55
CA LEU A 339 -6.13 18.60 2.73
C LEU A 339 -7.12 18.07 1.68
N MET A 340 -6.66 17.21 0.79
CA MET A 340 -7.44 16.64 -0.29
C MET A 340 -8.03 15.30 0.17
N GLU A 341 -9.35 15.30 0.47
CA GLU A 341 -10.02 14.13 1.04
C GLU A 341 -10.28 13.07 -0.03
N GLY A 342 -10.25 11.79 0.36
CA GLY A 342 -10.60 10.68 -0.48
C GLY A 342 -11.23 9.55 0.31
N PHE A 343 -12.08 8.78 -0.37
CA PHE A 343 -12.80 7.62 0.17
C PHE A 343 -12.61 6.42 -0.73
N GLY A 344 -12.51 5.27 -0.11
CA GLY A 344 -12.53 3.95 -0.71
C GLY A 344 -12.52 2.89 0.38
N GLN A 345 -12.60 1.65 -0.01
CA GLN A 345 -12.67 0.49 0.87
C GLN A 345 -11.62 -0.54 0.47
N THR A 346 -11.42 -1.57 1.31
CA THR A 346 -10.53 -2.68 0.95
C THR A 346 -11.00 -3.39 -0.32
N GLU A 347 -12.30 -3.41 -0.55
CA GLU A 347 -12.97 -4.01 -1.71
C GLU A 347 -12.77 -3.22 -3.02
N THR A 348 -12.29 -1.97 -2.93
CA THR A 348 -12.11 -1.07 -4.07
C THR A 348 -10.71 -0.48 -4.11
N THR A 349 -10.45 0.41 -5.05
CA THR A 349 -9.42 1.44 -4.95
C THR A 349 -10.07 2.75 -4.47
N LEU A 350 -9.45 3.89 -4.74
CA LEU A 350 -10.04 5.19 -4.47
C LEU A 350 -11.36 5.34 -5.24
N THR A 351 -12.47 5.52 -4.54
CA THR A 351 -13.82 5.54 -5.14
C THR A 351 -14.32 6.97 -5.35
N VAL A 352 -14.14 7.82 -4.34
CA VAL A 352 -14.54 9.24 -4.35
C VAL A 352 -13.38 10.07 -3.83
N ALA A 353 -13.07 11.19 -4.46
CA ALA A 353 -11.97 12.04 -4.02
C ALA A 353 -12.09 13.51 -4.45
N THR A 354 -11.36 14.37 -3.75
CA THR A 354 -11.06 15.72 -4.17
C THR A 354 -9.74 15.71 -4.96
N PHE A 355 -9.80 16.04 -6.25
CA PHE A 355 -8.66 15.99 -7.16
C PHE A 355 -7.90 17.34 -7.22
N PRO A 356 -6.64 17.39 -7.71
CA PRO A 356 -5.81 18.61 -7.72
C PRO A 356 -6.41 19.81 -8.42
N TRP A 357 -7.25 19.61 -9.43
CA TRP A 357 -7.97 20.68 -10.17
C TRP A 357 -9.23 21.17 -9.47
N MET A 358 -9.53 20.65 -8.27
CA MET A 358 -10.73 21.02 -7.51
C MET A 358 -10.37 21.88 -6.31
N GLU A 359 -11.28 22.75 -5.91
CA GLU A 359 -11.24 23.40 -4.61
C GLU A 359 -11.85 22.45 -3.56
N PRO A 360 -11.10 22.04 -2.52
CA PRO A 360 -11.63 21.16 -1.49
C PRO A 360 -12.74 21.85 -0.68
N LYS A 361 -13.81 21.13 -0.43
CA LYS A 361 -14.92 21.55 0.43
C LYS A 361 -14.80 20.78 1.75
N PRO A 362 -14.41 21.43 2.86
CA PRO A 362 -14.27 20.75 4.15
C PRO A 362 -15.54 19.98 4.55
N GLY A 363 -15.41 18.71 4.91
CA GLY A 363 -16.52 17.82 5.21
C GLY A 363 -17.13 17.13 3.98
N SER A 364 -16.52 17.28 2.80
CA SER A 364 -16.89 16.54 1.59
C SER A 364 -15.73 15.71 1.10
N MET A 365 -15.97 14.44 0.80
CA MET A 365 -14.96 13.53 0.24
C MET A 365 -14.59 13.87 -1.21
N GLY A 366 -15.35 14.71 -1.90
CA GLY A 366 -15.14 15.07 -3.30
C GLY A 366 -16.16 14.46 -4.25
N VAL A 367 -15.71 13.97 -5.40
CA VAL A 367 -16.53 13.45 -6.50
C VAL A 367 -16.10 12.04 -6.90
N PRO A 368 -16.98 11.27 -7.59
CA PRO A 368 -16.63 9.95 -8.08
C PRO A 368 -15.38 9.94 -8.97
N ASN A 369 -14.56 8.91 -8.75
CA ASN A 369 -13.44 8.56 -9.61
C ASN A 369 -13.97 7.97 -10.93
N PRO A 370 -13.42 8.31 -12.10
CA PRO A 370 -13.90 7.82 -13.40
C PRO A 370 -13.81 6.30 -13.61
N GLN A 371 -13.15 5.57 -12.72
CA GLN A 371 -13.07 4.11 -12.76
C GLN A 371 -14.33 3.41 -12.23
N TYR A 372 -15.20 4.14 -11.53
CA TYR A 372 -16.37 3.58 -10.87
C TYR A 372 -17.64 4.33 -11.27
N ASP A 373 -18.69 3.58 -11.54
CA ASP A 373 -20.05 4.09 -11.64
C ASP A 373 -20.66 4.16 -10.23
N VAL A 374 -20.57 5.34 -9.61
CA VAL A 374 -20.97 5.57 -8.20
C VAL A 374 -22.27 6.34 -8.14
N ASP A 375 -23.21 5.83 -7.36
CA ASP A 375 -24.48 6.49 -7.11
C ASP A 375 -24.83 6.52 -5.62
N LEU A 376 -25.85 7.30 -5.28
CA LEU A 376 -26.46 7.36 -3.94
C LEU A 376 -27.90 6.86 -4.01
N LEU A 377 -28.22 5.78 -3.31
CA LEU A 377 -29.55 5.21 -3.30
C LEU A 377 -30.25 5.44 -1.95
N ARG A 378 -31.52 5.81 -2.02
CA ARG A 378 -32.44 5.82 -0.87
C ARG A 378 -32.70 4.38 -0.40
N PRO A 379 -33.29 4.19 0.81
CA PRO A 379 -33.64 2.85 1.30
C PRO A 379 -34.62 2.07 0.40
N ASP A 380 -35.41 2.75 -0.40
CA ASP A 380 -36.34 2.14 -1.38
C ASP A 380 -35.67 1.75 -2.70
N GLY A 381 -34.37 1.98 -2.84
CA GLY A 381 -33.60 1.67 -4.04
C GLY A 381 -33.65 2.74 -5.13
N THR A 382 -34.33 3.86 -4.91
CA THR A 382 -34.34 4.98 -5.85
C THR A 382 -33.13 5.89 -5.63
N ARG A 383 -32.72 6.62 -6.66
CA ARG A 383 -31.60 7.56 -6.59
C ARG A 383 -31.94 8.72 -5.64
N ALA A 384 -31.00 9.05 -4.76
CA ALA A 384 -31.11 10.23 -3.90
C ALA A 384 -30.92 11.52 -4.71
N GLU A 385 -31.64 12.56 -4.37
CA GLU A 385 -31.48 13.89 -4.94
C GLU A 385 -30.41 14.70 -4.19
N ASP A 386 -29.98 15.81 -4.77
CA ASP A 386 -29.00 16.70 -4.15
C ASP A 386 -29.48 17.18 -2.77
N GLY A 387 -28.62 17.01 -1.77
CA GLY A 387 -28.92 17.34 -0.38
C GLY A 387 -29.57 16.23 0.43
N GLU A 388 -29.93 15.10 -0.17
CA GLU A 388 -30.49 13.94 0.53
C GLU A 388 -29.40 12.95 0.96
N GLN A 389 -29.71 12.17 1.99
CA GLN A 389 -28.88 11.04 2.39
C GLN A 389 -29.18 9.82 1.53
N GLY A 390 -28.11 9.11 1.12
CA GLY A 390 -28.21 7.86 0.40
C GLY A 390 -27.08 6.90 0.78
N GLN A 391 -27.29 5.63 0.50
CA GLN A 391 -26.23 4.62 0.55
C GLN A 391 -25.37 4.78 -0.70
N ILE A 392 -24.03 4.85 -0.51
CA ILE A 392 -23.09 4.80 -1.63
C ILE A 392 -23.14 3.41 -2.24
N VAL A 393 -23.41 3.34 -3.54
CA VAL A 393 -23.41 2.10 -4.33
C VAL A 393 -22.47 2.23 -5.52
N ILE A 394 -21.90 1.11 -5.94
CA ILE A 394 -21.07 0.98 -7.14
C ILE A 394 -21.77 -0.03 -8.05
N HIS A 395 -22.02 0.36 -9.31
CA HIS A 395 -22.66 -0.46 -10.32
C HIS A 395 -21.66 -1.33 -11.11
#